data_fbc201d72c9e6b2e217eefad2fcc4443
#
_entry.id   fbc201d72c9e6b2e217eefad2fcc4443
#
_cell.length_a   1.000
_cell.length_b   1.000
_cell.length_c   1.000
_cell.angle_alpha   90.00
_cell.angle_beta   90.00
_cell.angle_gamma   90.00
#
_symmetry.space_group_name_H-M   'P 1'
#
loop_
_entity.id
_entity.type
_entity.pdbx_description
1 polymer ?
#
loop_
_entity_poly.entity_id
_entity_poly.type
_entity_poly.pdbx_seq_one_letter_code
_entity_poly.pdbx_strand_id
1 'polypeptide(L)'
;MKRFWMLMLITSFLGLTEDPCAAQPNWLKLGASRTRDVIYLKKDGFALTYDILTPRVQNGAAIAFILSGGWHSTHKSLESIDQGFFGGMTRVFLNRGFTLYYVIHGSQPRFTAAEAMEQTTAAINDIRRTAVRRGIDPLRIGVAGGSAGGHLSLMQGLQGSDHVQAVVAYFPPTDFLNYGAPGLHFDTVVRGLNPEGNNPFWGAVELRELDRGTTTFIPVTDKKRHHAHLNSISPIHQVDPGDAPTLLLHGDADKLVPLQQSQILIKKLTAAKVPNRLIVKEGASHGWVAEEDELKIISDWFMLHLSEKAAEPPSQ
;
A
#
# COMPACT_ATOMS: atom_id res chain seq x y z
N MET A 1 -10.52 33.33 -10.37
CA MET A 1 -11.54 32.30 -10.12
C MET A 1 -11.00 30.92 -10.55
N LYS A 2 -9.96 30.38 -9.91
CA LYS A 2 -9.42 29.00 -10.17
C LYS A 2 -8.84 28.37 -8.87
N ARG A 3 -9.40 28.72 -7.68
CA ARG A 3 -8.83 28.31 -6.37
C ARG A 3 -9.67 27.26 -5.60
N PHE A 4 -10.66 26.60 -6.22
CA PHE A 4 -11.67 25.82 -5.43
C PHE A 4 -11.64 24.29 -5.62
N TRP A 5 -10.77 23.73 -6.44
CA TRP A 5 -10.87 22.30 -6.83
C TRP A 5 -9.94 21.33 -6.09
N MET A 6 -8.99 21.82 -5.29
CA MET A 6 -8.02 20.93 -4.63
C MET A 6 -8.40 20.50 -3.20
N LEU A 7 -9.37 21.18 -2.58
CA LEU A 7 -9.86 20.79 -1.24
C LEU A 7 -10.90 19.67 -1.27
N MET A 8 -11.48 19.35 -2.42
CA MET A 8 -12.60 18.41 -2.52
C MET A 8 -12.21 16.93 -2.50
N LEU A 9 -10.94 16.59 -2.74
CA LEU A 9 -10.47 15.19 -2.74
C LEU A 9 -10.15 14.63 -1.35
N ILE A 10 -10.00 15.49 -0.35
CA ILE A 10 -9.76 15.07 1.04
C ILE A 10 -11.08 14.99 1.83
N THR A 11 -12.12 15.74 1.44
CA THR A 11 -13.39 15.84 2.18
C THR A 11 -14.43 14.79 1.81
N SER A 12 -14.29 14.04 0.72
CA SER A 12 -15.23 12.96 0.38
C SER A 12 -15.10 11.72 1.30
N PHE A 13 -14.17 11.70 2.25
CA PHE A 13 -14.07 10.70 3.31
C PHE A 13 -14.71 11.13 4.65
N LEU A 14 -15.28 12.33 4.75
CA LEU A 14 -15.65 12.95 6.03
C LEU A 14 -17.14 13.14 6.30
N GLY A 15 -18.02 12.49 5.57
CA GLY A 15 -19.47 12.73 5.73
C GLY A 15 -20.33 11.49 5.71
N LEU A 16 -20.30 10.65 6.75
CA LEU A 16 -21.40 9.74 7.04
C LEU A 16 -21.86 9.97 8.48
N THR A 17 -23.02 10.58 8.64
CA THR A 17 -23.83 10.51 9.86
C THR A 17 -24.23 9.05 10.07
N GLU A 18 -24.09 8.55 11.29
CA GLU A 18 -24.54 7.21 11.66
C GLU A 18 -26.07 7.13 11.45
N ASP A 19 -26.48 6.41 10.42
CA ASP A 19 -27.86 6.03 10.20
C ASP A 19 -28.10 4.72 10.97
N PRO A 20 -29.02 4.65 11.95
CA PRO A 20 -29.26 3.44 12.74
C PRO A 20 -29.83 2.26 11.91
N CYS A 21 -30.07 2.47 10.62
CA CYS A 21 -30.47 1.44 9.64
C CYS A 21 -29.33 1.13 8.64
N ALA A 22 -28.05 1.24 9.05
CA ALA A 22 -26.93 0.93 8.18
C ALA A 22 -27.03 -0.51 7.69
N ALA A 23 -27.08 -0.68 6.37
CA ALA A 23 -27.11 -2.00 5.74
C ALA A 23 -25.94 -2.84 6.25
N GLN A 24 -26.21 -4.12 6.57
CA GLN A 24 -25.15 -5.03 7.04
C GLN A 24 -23.97 -5.02 6.06
N PRO A 25 -22.72 -4.99 6.56
CA PRO A 25 -21.54 -5.01 5.73
C PRO A 25 -21.55 -6.17 4.72
N ASN A 26 -21.11 -5.92 3.50
CA ASN A 26 -21.15 -6.93 2.43
C ASN A 26 -20.33 -8.18 2.78
N TRP A 27 -19.21 -8.04 3.50
CA TRP A 27 -18.41 -9.18 3.95
C TRP A 27 -19.18 -10.12 4.89
N LEU A 28 -20.11 -9.59 5.71
CA LEU A 28 -20.95 -10.42 6.59
C LEU A 28 -21.95 -11.24 5.77
N LYS A 29 -22.52 -10.65 4.69
CA LYS A 29 -23.40 -11.39 3.75
C LYS A 29 -22.68 -12.53 3.05
N LEU A 30 -21.36 -12.44 2.90
CA LEU A 30 -20.51 -13.50 2.36
C LEU A 30 -20.15 -14.58 3.41
N GLY A 31 -20.65 -14.45 4.65
CA GLY A 31 -20.35 -15.37 5.74
C GLY A 31 -18.92 -15.27 6.27
N ALA A 32 -18.25 -14.18 6.00
CA ALA A 32 -16.93 -13.91 6.57
C ALA A 32 -17.03 -13.41 8.01
N SER A 33 -16.01 -13.69 8.81
CA SER A 33 -15.85 -13.13 10.17
C SER A 33 -14.81 -12.04 10.19
N ARG A 34 -14.94 -11.06 11.11
CA ARG A 34 -13.98 -9.98 11.33
C ARG A 34 -13.36 -10.08 12.73
N THR A 35 -12.05 -10.14 12.79
CA THR A 35 -11.28 -9.95 14.03
C THR A 35 -10.70 -8.54 13.99
N ARG A 36 -11.04 -7.71 14.99
CA ARG A 36 -10.64 -6.30 15.04
C ARG A 36 -9.40 -6.08 15.91
N ASP A 37 -8.68 -4.99 15.60
CA ASP A 37 -7.65 -4.40 16.46
C ASP A 37 -6.56 -5.38 16.93
N VAL A 38 -6.15 -6.30 16.04
CA VAL A 38 -5.07 -7.24 16.32
C VAL A 38 -3.75 -6.48 16.36
N ILE A 39 -3.13 -6.39 17.51
CA ILE A 39 -1.87 -5.68 17.69
C ILE A 39 -0.73 -6.47 17.06
N TYR A 40 -0.04 -5.88 16.09
CA TYR A 40 1.14 -6.46 15.44
C TYR A 40 2.46 -5.83 15.90
N LEU A 41 2.40 -4.59 16.40
CA LEU A 41 3.58 -3.87 16.87
C LEU A 41 3.24 -3.09 18.16
N LYS A 42 4.11 -3.21 19.17
CA LYS A 42 4.15 -2.33 20.34
C LYS A 42 5.54 -1.74 20.44
N LYS A 43 5.65 -0.43 20.38
CA LYS A 43 6.93 0.28 20.40
C LYS A 43 6.73 1.70 20.94
N ASP A 44 7.62 2.17 21.78
CA ASP A 44 7.71 3.57 22.21
C ASP A 44 6.37 4.18 22.69
N GLY A 45 5.58 3.41 23.43
CA GLY A 45 4.31 3.86 24.01
C GLY A 45 3.13 3.89 23.04
N PHE A 46 3.25 3.34 21.82
CA PHE A 46 2.13 3.17 20.89
C PHE A 46 1.93 1.69 20.49
N ALA A 47 0.73 1.38 19.99
CA ALA A 47 0.42 0.10 19.39
C ALA A 47 -0.16 0.31 17.99
N LEU A 48 0.26 -0.52 17.03
CA LEU A 48 -0.29 -0.57 15.69
C LEU A 48 -1.04 -1.86 15.47
N THR A 49 -2.13 -1.79 14.74
CA THR A 49 -3.08 -2.89 14.58
C THR A 49 -3.39 -3.16 13.11
N TYR A 50 -3.96 -4.32 12.87
CA TYR A 50 -4.69 -4.65 11.66
C TYR A 50 -6.00 -5.34 12.01
N ASP A 51 -6.97 -5.25 11.11
CA ASP A 51 -8.17 -6.08 11.14
C ASP A 51 -8.01 -7.27 10.21
N ILE A 52 -8.69 -8.37 10.53
CA ILE A 52 -8.68 -9.59 9.72
C ILE A 52 -10.11 -9.93 9.29
N LEU A 53 -10.32 -10.11 7.99
CA LEU A 53 -11.51 -10.77 7.47
C LEU A 53 -11.16 -12.20 7.09
N THR A 54 -11.79 -13.15 7.75
CA THR A 54 -11.63 -14.57 7.48
C THR A 54 -12.83 -15.07 6.68
N PRO A 55 -12.65 -15.58 5.44
CA PRO A 55 -13.74 -16.11 4.64
C PRO A 55 -14.30 -17.38 5.25
N ARG A 56 -15.54 -17.76 4.86
CA ARG A 56 -16.18 -19.00 5.32
C ARG A 56 -15.38 -20.26 4.95
N VAL A 57 -14.74 -20.24 3.77
CA VAL A 57 -13.84 -21.30 3.30
C VAL A 57 -12.52 -20.66 2.89
N GLN A 58 -11.45 -21.01 3.59
CA GLN A 58 -10.11 -20.49 3.31
C GLN A 58 -9.42 -21.30 2.22
N ASN A 59 -8.66 -20.63 1.34
CA ASN A 59 -7.80 -21.26 0.34
C ASN A 59 -6.34 -21.42 0.82
N GLY A 60 -6.05 -21.06 2.07
CA GLY A 60 -4.72 -21.13 2.67
C GLY A 60 -3.80 -19.95 2.32
N ALA A 61 -4.25 -18.96 1.53
CA ALA A 61 -3.47 -17.77 1.22
C ALA A 61 -4.05 -16.51 1.90
N ALA A 62 -3.20 -15.51 2.08
CA ALA A 62 -3.59 -14.22 2.65
C ALA A 62 -3.20 -13.05 1.76
N ILE A 63 -3.96 -11.96 1.85
CA ILE A 63 -3.63 -10.68 1.23
C ILE A 63 -3.65 -9.60 2.31
N ALA A 64 -2.53 -8.87 2.44
CA ALA A 64 -2.43 -7.71 3.31
C ALA A 64 -2.70 -6.44 2.50
N PHE A 65 -3.81 -5.77 2.78
CA PHE A 65 -4.11 -4.44 2.29
C PHE A 65 -3.43 -3.40 3.17
N ILE A 66 -2.55 -2.59 2.59
CA ILE A 66 -1.91 -1.48 3.30
C ILE A 66 -2.78 -0.25 3.13
N LEU A 67 -3.53 0.10 4.19
CA LEU A 67 -4.42 1.24 4.20
C LEU A 67 -3.62 2.52 4.39
N SER A 68 -3.41 3.27 3.31
CA SER A 68 -2.62 4.50 3.34
C SER A 68 -3.02 5.45 2.22
N GLY A 69 -3.42 6.66 2.56
CA GLY A 69 -3.63 7.78 1.64
C GLY A 69 -2.68 8.92 1.99
N GLY A 70 -1.72 9.28 1.11
CA GLY A 70 -0.69 10.29 1.44
C GLY A 70 0.13 9.96 2.69
N TRP A 71 0.38 8.69 2.96
CA TRP A 71 1.01 8.16 4.18
C TRP A 71 0.24 8.50 5.48
N HIS A 72 -1.07 8.72 5.36
CA HIS A 72 -2.01 8.69 6.48
C HIS A 72 -2.73 7.36 6.53
N SER A 73 -2.86 6.80 7.72
CA SER A 73 -3.56 5.55 7.98
C SER A 73 -4.33 5.68 9.29
N THR A 74 -5.62 5.37 9.28
CA THR A 74 -6.48 5.55 10.45
C THR A 74 -7.46 4.39 10.60
N HIS A 75 -7.90 4.12 11.84
CA HIS A 75 -8.95 3.14 12.11
C HIS A 75 -10.27 3.49 11.41
N LYS A 76 -10.54 4.76 11.12
CA LYS A 76 -11.73 5.18 10.35
C LYS A 76 -11.73 4.56 8.95
N SER A 77 -10.56 4.33 8.34
CA SER A 77 -10.46 3.66 7.04
C SER A 77 -10.95 2.20 7.08
N LEU A 78 -10.98 1.58 8.28
CA LEU A 78 -11.50 0.22 8.48
C LEU A 78 -13.03 0.14 8.46
N GLU A 79 -13.73 1.26 8.52
CA GLU A 79 -15.19 1.32 8.46
C GLU A 79 -15.72 1.18 7.02
N SER A 80 -14.88 1.48 6.03
CA SER A 80 -15.23 1.47 4.61
C SER A 80 -14.50 0.41 3.76
N ILE A 81 -13.97 -0.64 4.40
CA ILE A 81 -13.22 -1.71 3.70
C ILE A 81 -14.05 -2.53 2.71
N ASP A 82 -15.37 -2.48 2.82
CA ASP A 82 -16.33 -3.12 1.92
C ASP A 82 -17.04 -2.12 0.99
N GLN A 83 -16.53 -0.90 0.87
CA GLN A 83 -17.08 0.18 0.05
C GLN A 83 -15.98 0.83 -0.80
N GLY A 84 -16.40 1.64 -1.77
CA GLY A 84 -15.50 2.45 -2.60
C GLY A 84 -14.36 1.63 -3.22
N PHE A 85 -13.14 2.12 -3.13
CA PHE A 85 -11.95 1.52 -3.72
C PHE A 85 -11.69 0.07 -3.24
N PHE A 86 -11.90 -0.23 -1.96
CA PHE A 86 -11.63 -1.56 -1.40
C PHE A 86 -12.81 -2.54 -1.57
N GLY A 87 -14.06 -2.06 -1.67
CA GLY A 87 -15.26 -2.90 -1.58
C GLY A 87 -15.32 -4.02 -2.60
N GLY A 88 -15.03 -3.72 -3.86
CA GLY A 88 -14.97 -4.72 -4.93
C GLY A 88 -13.88 -5.78 -4.66
N MET A 89 -12.68 -5.35 -4.27
CA MET A 89 -11.56 -6.23 -3.94
C MET A 89 -11.88 -7.12 -2.74
N THR A 90 -12.41 -6.54 -1.65
CA THR A 90 -12.84 -7.30 -0.46
C THR A 90 -13.79 -8.42 -0.85
N ARG A 91 -14.83 -8.11 -1.65
CA ARG A 91 -15.81 -9.08 -2.11
C ARG A 91 -15.18 -10.21 -2.94
N VAL A 92 -14.39 -9.85 -3.94
CA VAL A 92 -13.80 -10.84 -4.88
C VAL A 92 -12.81 -11.73 -4.15
N PHE A 93 -11.97 -11.19 -3.29
CA PHE A 93 -10.96 -11.99 -2.58
C PHE A 93 -11.58 -12.91 -1.52
N LEU A 94 -12.59 -12.45 -0.76
CA LEU A 94 -13.30 -13.32 0.17
C LEU A 94 -14.01 -14.47 -0.56
N ASN A 95 -14.63 -14.22 -1.73
CA ASN A 95 -15.24 -15.24 -2.56
C ASN A 95 -14.22 -16.26 -3.12
N ARG A 96 -12.97 -15.86 -3.30
CA ARG A 96 -11.85 -16.72 -3.70
C ARG A 96 -11.18 -17.43 -2.52
N GLY A 97 -11.65 -17.20 -1.30
CA GLY A 97 -11.15 -17.86 -0.09
C GLY A 97 -9.89 -17.23 0.53
N PHE A 98 -9.47 -16.05 0.10
CA PHE A 98 -8.35 -15.36 0.71
C PHE A 98 -8.70 -14.81 2.10
N THR A 99 -7.81 -14.98 3.08
CA THR A 99 -7.88 -14.23 4.33
C THR A 99 -7.30 -12.83 4.10
N LEU A 100 -8.03 -11.79 4.52
CA LEU A 100 -7.65 -10.40 4.25
C LEU A 100 -7.21 -9.73 5.55
N TYR A 101 -6.08 -9.05 5.48
CA TYR A 101 -5.56 -8.21 6.56
C TYR A 101 -5.63 -6.75 6.13
N TYR A 102 -6.19 -5.88 6.95
CA TYR A 102 -6.25 -4.44 6.71
C TYR A 102 -5.30 -3.75 7.68
N VAL A 103 -4.10 -3.44 7.17
CA VAL A 103 -2.97 -2.96 7.97
C VAL A 103 -3.06 -1.45 8.16
N ILE A 104 -3.04 -1.01 9.43
CA ILE A 104 -2.93 0.40 9.83
C ILE A 104 -1.50 0.65 10.29
N HIS A 105 -0.85 1.67 9.72
CA HIS A 105 0.47 2.14 10.13
C HIS A 105 0.40 3.54 10.77
N GLY A 106 1.48 4.01 11.35
CA GLY A 106 1.57 5.35 11.92
C GLY A 106 1.53 6.42 10.84
N SER A 107 0.71 7.46 11.07
CA SER A 107 0.45 8.52 10.10
C SER A 107 1.46 9.65 10.16
N GLN A 108 1.81 10.22 9.01
CA GLN A 108 2.51 11.50 8.96
C GLN A 108 1.68 12.63 9.59
N PRO A 109 2.26 13.73 10.07
CA PRO A 109 3.70 14.02 10.13
C PRO A 109 4.43 13.39 11.31
N ARG A 110 3.72 12.68 12.22
CA ARG A 110 4.35 12.02 13.37
C ARG A 110 5.33 10.93 12.93
N PHE A 111 4.94 10.15 11.93
CA PHE A 111 5.75 9.11 11.31
C PHE A 111 6.01 9.43 9.85
N THR A 112 7.22 9.16 9.39
CA THR A 112 7.63 9.34 7.99
C THR A 112 7.27 8.12 7.14
N ALA A 113 7.44 8.21 5.82
CA ALA A 113 7.29 7.07 4.92
C ALA A 113 8.29 5.95 5.26
N ALA A 114 9.52 6.30 5.65
CA ALA A 114 10.52 5.31 6.09
C ALA A 114 10.05 4.53 7.33
N GLU A 115 9.51 5.22 8.33
CA GLU A 115 8.94 4.55 9.50
C GLU A 115 7.70 3.73 9.16
N ALA A 116 6.84 4.20 8.25
CA ALA A 116 5.69 3.44 7.75
C ALA A 116 6.13 2.16 7.01
N MET A 117 7.26 2.19 6.28
CA MET A 117 7.85 0.99 5.68
C MET A 117 8.27 -0.03 6.74
N GLU A 118 9.00 0.40 7.79
CA GLU A 118 9.38 -0.48 8.91
C GLU A 118 8.15 -1.07 9.62
N GLN A 119 7.13 -0.26 9.83
CA GLN A 119 5.89 -0.67 10.49
C GLN A 119 5.10 -1.67 9.65
N THR A 120 5.00 -1.47 8.32
CA THR A 120 4.35 -2.43 7.43
C THR A 120 5.17 -3.73 7.30
N THR A 121 6.49 -3.66 7.33
CA THR A 121 7.36 -4.85 7.43
C THR A 121 7.07 -5.63 8.73
N ALA A 122 6.92 -4.94 9.86
CA ALA A 122 6.53 -5.59 11.12
C ALA A 122 5.16 -6.26 11.03
N ALA A 123 4.19 -5.63 10.32
CA ALA A 123 2.87 -6.24 10.09
C ALA A 123 2.97 -7.53 9.27
N ILE A 124 3.71 -7.53 8.15
CA ILE A 124 3.90 -8.72 7.31
C ILE A 124 4.60 -9.82 8.10
N ASN A 125 5.62 -9.50 8.88
CA ASN A 125 6.32 -10.47 9.74
C ASN A 125 5.40 -11.07 10.79
N ASP A 126 4.50 -10.28 11.39
CA ASP A 126 3.50 -10.78 12.35
C ASP A 126 2.45 -11.68 11.67
N ILE A 127 1.96 -11.28 10.49
CA ILE A 127 1.05 -12.10 9.67
C ILE A 127 1.68 -13.45 9.39
N ARG A 128 2.92 -13.47 8.92
CA ARG A 128 3.67 -14.71 8.61
C ARG A 128 3.87 -15.56 9.88
N ARG A 129 4.32 -14.98 10.97
CA ARG A 129 4.54 -15.67 12.25
C ARG A 129 3.25 -16.31 12.79
N THR A 130 2.11 -15.71 12.50
CA THR A 130 0.81 -16.15 13.01
C THR A 130 -0.01 -16.96 11.99
N ALA A 131 0.49 -17.11 10.76
CA ALA A 131 -0.21 -17.68 9.60
C ALA A 131 -0.80 -19.06 9.88
N VAL A 132 0.03 -20.02 10.29
CA VAL A 132 -0.38 -21.43 10.49
C VAL A 132 -1.54 -21.56 11.46
N ARG A 133 -1.52 -20.86 12.59
CA ARG A 133 -2.62 -20.88 13.58
C ARG A 133 -3.93 -20.28 13.07
N ARG A 134 -3.88 -19.58 11.92
CA ARG A 134 -5.02 -18.98 11.24
C ARG A 134 -5.43 -19.70 9.96
N GLY A 135 -4.87 -20.88 9.71
CA GLY A 135 -5.16 -21.67 8.50
C GLY A 135 -4.54 -21.07 7.23
N ILE A 136 -3.42 -20.35 7.35
CA ILE A 136 -2.70 -19.71 6.25
C ILE A 136 -1.31 -20.33 6.12
N ASP A 137 -0.89 -20.56 4.89
CA ASP A 137 0.50 -20.91 4.56
C ASP A 137 1.36 -19.64 4.61
N PRO A 138 2.42 -19.59 5.44
CA PRO A 138 3.31 -18.42 5.55
C PRO A 138 4.07 -18.08 4.26
N LEU A 139 4.08 -18.99 3.27
CA LEU A 139 4.66 -18.78 1.94
C LEU A 139 3.61 -18.38 0.89
N ARG A 140 2.40 -18.03 1.29
CA ARG A 140 1.30 -17.64 0.41
C ARG A 140 0.66 -16.32 0.87
N ILE A 141 1.50 -15.30 1.01
CA ILE A 141 1.10 -13.95 1.47
C ILE A 141 1.36 -12.96 0.34
N GLY A 142 0.31 -12.28 -0.09
CA GLY A 142 0.37 -11.15 -1.02
C GLY A 142 0.13 -9.82 -0.32
N VAL A 143 0.49 -8.74 -0.97
CA VAL A 143 0.22 -7.37 -0.50
C VAL A 143 -0.47 -6.54 -1.57
N ALA A 144 -1.36 -5.63 -1.14
CA ALA A 144 -2.02 -4.69 -2.04
C ALA A 144 -2.22 -3.32 -1.40
N GLY A 145 -2.27 -2.29 -2.25
CA GLY A 145 -2.56 -0.93 -1.80
C GLY A 145 -2.66 0.07 -2.95
N GLY A 146 -3.18 1.26 -2.66
CA GLY A 146 -3.26 2.35 -3.61
C GLY A 146 -2.47 3.58 -3.16
N SER A 147 -1.92 4.35 -4.10
CA SER A 147 -1.18 5.59 -3.82
C SER A 147 -0.02 5.34 -2.83
N ALA A 148 0.02 6.02 -1.71
CA ALA A 148 0.98 5.75 -0.64
C ALA A 148 0.93 4.30 -0.13
N GLY A 149 -0.27 3.66 -0.08
CA GLY A 149 -0.39 2.24 0.23
C GLY A 149 0.20 1.35 -0.86
N GLY A 150 0.10 1.75 -2.12
CA GLY A 150 0.77 1.11 -3.25
C GLY A 150 2.30 1.20 -3.16
N HIS A 151 2.82 2.37 -2.79
CA HIS A 151 4.23 2.58 -2.48
C HIS A 151 4.71 1.61 -1.37
N LEU A 152 4.00 1.59 -0.23
CA LEU A 152 4.35 0.71 0.88
C LEU A 152 4.23 -0.78 0.49
N SER A 153 3.25 -1.15 -0.33
CA SER A 153 3.11 -2.52 -0.85
C SER A 153 4.29 -2.92 -1.76
N LEU A 154 4.73 -2.02 -2.63
CA LEU A 154 5.93 -2.22 -3.45
C LEU A 154 7.17 -2.43 -2.57
N MET A 155 7.36 -1.58 -1.56
CA MET A 155 8.50 -1.71 -0.64
C MET A 155 8.50 -3.03 0.14
N GLN A 156 7.34 -3.69 0.34
CA GLN A 156 7.30 -5.05 0.88
C GLN A 156 7.67 -6.10 -0.18
N GLY A 157 7.22 -5.93 -1.43
CA GLY A 157 7.54 -6.86 -2.53
C GLY A 157 9.00 -6.84 -2.99
N LEU A 158 9.67 -5.71 -2.77
CA LEU A 158 11.07 -5.48 -3.14
C LEU A 158 12.07 -5.85 -2.00
N GLN A 159 11.64 -6.69 -1.07
CA GLN A 159 12.47 -7.33 -0.04
C GLN A 159 12.72 -8.82 -0.35
N GLY A 160 12.47 -9.23 -1.60
CA GLY A 160 12.55 -10.61 -2.04
C GLY A 160 11.25 -11.40 -1.89
N SER A 161 11.07 -12.40 -2.76
CA SER A 161 9.86 -13.25 -2.79
C SER A 161 9.69 -14.14 -1.54
N ASP A 162 10.69 -14.21 -0.68
CA ASP A 162 10.57 -14.89 0.62
C ASP A 162 9.82 -14.03 1.63
N HIS A 163 9.75 -12.70 1.43
CA HIS A 163 9.02 -11.79 2.31
C HIS A 163 7.54 -11.77 1.97
N VAL A 164 7.17 -11.50 0.72
CA VAL A 164 5.82 -11.64 0.16
C VAL A 164 5.91 -12.26 -1.23
N GLN A 165 4.87 -12.97 -1.68
CA GLN A 165 4.90 -13.75 -2.90
C GLN A 165 4.19 -13.09 -4.08
N ALA A 166 3.46 -11.99 -3.86
CA ALA A 166 2.84 -11.20 -4.93
C ALA A 166 2.49 -9.79 -4.46
N VAL A 167 2.55 -8.83 -5.39
CA VAL A 167 2.17 -7.43 -5.16
C VAL A 167 1.12 -6.99 -6.17
N VAL A 168 0.12 -6.23 -5.69
CA VAL A 168 -0.77 -5.42 -6.54
C VAL A 168 -0.73 -3.99 -6.04
N ALA A 169 -0.26 -3.05 -6.86
CA ALA A 169 -0.16 -1.65 -6.48
C ALA A 169 -0.89 -0.76 -7.49
N TYR A 170 -1.81 0.07 -6.97
CA TYR A 170 -2.54 1.05 -7.75
C TYR A 170 -1.86 2.40 -7.66
N PHE A 171 -1.59 3.01 -8.81
CA PHE A 171 -1.03 4.36 -8.97
C PHE A 171 0.03 4.75 -7.92
N PRO A 172 1.06 3.91 -7.70
CA PRO A 172 2.05 4.14 -6.66
C PRO A 172 3.08 5.20 -7.07
N PRO A 173 3.55 6.07 -6.16
CA PRO A 173 4.82 6.76 -6.33
C PRO A 173 5.97 5.75 -6.22
N THR A 174 6.97 5.84 -7.10
CA THR A 174 8.04 4.85 -7.22
C THR A 174 9.46 5.44 -7.28
N ASP A 175 9.58 6.72 -7.65
CA ASP A 175 10.85 7.44 -7.73
C ASP A 175 10.67 8.87 -7.22
N PHE A 176 11.15 9.12 -6.01
CA PHE A 176 11.05 10.44 -5.38
C PHE A 176 12.12 11.43 -5.87
N LEU A 177 13.10 10.95 -6.65
CA LEU A 177 14.15 11.78 -7.26
C LEU A 177 13.81 12.23 -8.68
N ASN A 178 12.90 11.52 -9.38
CA ASN A 178 12.48 11.80 -10.75
C ASN A 178 10.95 11.70 -10.87
N TYR A 179 10.24 12.59 -10.19
CA TYR A 179 8.78 12.56 -10.09
C TYR A 179 8.12 13.32 -11.24
N GLY A 180 7.78 12.59 -12.29
CA GLY A 180 7.19 13.13 -13.53
C GLY A 180 8.21 13.59 -14.57
N ALA A 181 9.41 13.99 -14.15
CA ALA A 181 10.51 14.38 -15.02
C ALA A 181 11.87 14.06 -14.39
N PRO A 182 12.94 13.85 -15.21
CA PRO A 182 14.27 13.64 -14.70
C PRO A 182 14.76 14.80 -13.81
N GLY A 183 15.24 14.48 -12.61
CA GLY A 183 15.75 15.47 -11.64
C GLY A 183 14.69 16.31 -10.94
N LEU A 184 13.41 16.09 -11.21
CA LEU A 184 12.32 16.74 -10.49
C LEU A 184 11.99 15.93 -9.22
N HIS A 185 12.51 16.39 -8.10
CA HIS A 185 12.28 15.71 -6.81
C HIS A 185 10.82 15.87 -6.34
N PHE A 186 10.29 14.82 -5.73
CA PHE A 186 8.92 14.80 -5.19
C PHE A 186 8.66 15.96 -4.21
N ASP A 187 9.62 16.25 -3.32
CA ASP A 187 9.51 17.37 -2.37
C ASP A 187 9.38 18.75 -3.05
N THR A 188 10.01 18.93 -4.21
CA THR A 188 9.87 20.14 -5.03
C THR A 188 8.46 20.24 -5.62
N VAL A 189 7.93 19.14 -6.16
CA VAL A 189 6.57 19.08 -6.71
C VAL A 189 5.56 19.38 -5.61
N VAL A 190 5.72 18.74 -4.48
CA VAL A 190 4.83 18.88 -3.32
C VAL A 190 4.83 20.31 -2.79
N ARG A 191 5.99 20.97 -2.67
CA ARG A 191 6.08 22.40 -2.29
C ARG A 191 5.39 23.30 -3.31
N GLY A 192 5.51 22.99 -4.59
CA GLY A 192 4.86 23.75 -5.67
C GLY A 192 3.33 23.65 -5.65
N LEU A 193 2.78 22.56 -5.15
CA LEU A 193 1.33 22.37 -5.01
C LEU A 193 0.72 23.28 -3.94
N ASN A 194 1.46 23.63 -2.89
CA ASN A 194 1.02 24.56 -1.85
C ASN A 194 2.19 25.38 -1.29
N PRO A 195 2.54 26.52 -1.92
CA PRO A 195 3.65 27.35 -1.50
C PRO A 195 3.51 27.98 -0.10
N GLU A 196 2.30 28.05 0.44
CA GLU A 196 2.00 28.68 1.75
C GLU A 196 2.24 27.72 2.95
N GLY A 197 2.82 26.55 2.70
CA GLY A 197 3.42 25.73 3.77
C GLY A 197 2.54 24.63 4.37
N ASN A 198 1.25 24.57 4.08
CA ASN A 198 0.36 23.46 4.51
C ASN A 198 0.34 22.34 3.47
N ASN A 199 1.47 21.68 3.28
CA ASN A 199 1.54 20.57 2.34
C ASN A 199 1.20 19.24 3.03
N PRO A 200 0.13 18.54 2.59
CA PRO A 200 -0.33 17.33 3.25
C PRO A 200 0.64 16.14 3.12
N PHE A 201 1.67 16.22 2.27
CA PHE A 201 2.60 15.10 2.03
C PHE A 201 4.03 15.37 2.53
N TRP A 202 4.31 16.60 2.98
CA TRP A 202 5.67 17.00 3.35
C TRP A 202 6.26 16.16 4.49
N GLY A 203 5.49 15.92 5.54
CA GLY A 203 5.93 15.14 6.70
C GLY A 203 6.28 13.69 6.37
N ALA A 204 5.78 13.16 5.25
CA ALA A 204 6.04 11.77 4.85
C ALA A 204 7.47 11.54 4.36
N VAL A 205 8.02 12.49 3.58
CA VAL A 205 9.34 12.34 2.95
C VAL A 205 10.44 13.16 3.63
N GLU A 206 10.12 13.83 4.73
CA GLU A 206 11.06 14.61 5.49
C GLU A 206 12.07 13.71 6.21
N LEU A 207 13.36 13.98 6.05
CA LEU A 207 14.40 13.39 6.88
C LEU A 207 14.58 14.25 8.13
N ARG A 208 14.37 13.65 9.30
CA ARG A 208 14.49 14.32 10.60
C ARG A 208 15.52 13.63 11.48
N GLU A 209 16.16 14.39 12.34
CA GLU A 209 17.03 13.87 13.39
C GLU A 209 16.68 14.49 14.74
N LEU A 210 16.95 13.75 15.83
CA LEU A 210 16.74 14.25 17.18
C LEU A 210 17.86 15.22 17.53
N ASP A 211 17.52 16.48 17.71
CA ASP A 211 18.39 17.43 18.37
C ASP A 211 18.41 17.17 19.88
N ARG A 212 19.53 16.69 20.37
CA ARG A 212 19.70 16.32 21.79
C ARG A 212 19.73 17.53 22.72
N GLY A 213 20.02 18.73 22.18
CA GLY A 213 20.04 19.97 22.97
C GLY A 213 18.63 20.47 23.28
N THR A 214 17.73 20.42 22.29
CA THR A 214 16.33 20.85 22.41
C THR A 214 15.37 19.69 22.68
N THR A 215 15.82 18.43 22.56
CA THR A 215 14.99 17.22 22.62
C THR A 215 13.83 17.20 21.63
N THR A 216 14.00 17.90 20.49
CA THR A 216 13.02 17.98 19.40
C THR A 216 13.57 17.36 18.13
N PHE A 217 12.67 16.87 17.26
CA PHE A 217 13.04 16.45 15.92
C PHE A 217 13.16 17.66 15.00
N ILE A 218 14.32 17.82 14.38
CA ILE A 218 14.62 18.91 13.43
C ILE A 218 14.85 18.34 12.03
N PRO A 219 14.46 19.06 10.97
CA PRO A 219 14.72 18.65 9.59
C PRO A 219 16.22 18.61 9.30
N VAL A 220 16.65 17.55 8.62
CA VAL A 220 18.02 17.46 8.09
C VAL A 220 18.13 18.31 6.83
N THR A 221 18.98 19.33 6.84
CA THR A 221 19.17 20.26 5.72
C THR A 221 20.31 19.85 4.77
N ASP A 222 21.11 18.85 5.13
CA ASP A 222 22.18 18.33 4.28
C ASP A 222 21.62 17.68 3.01
N LYS A 223 21.92 18.26 1.86
CA LYS A 223 21.38 17.83 0.55
C LYS A 223 21.79 16.41 0.18
N LYS A 224 23.00 15.97 0.54
CA LYS A 224 23.47 14.62 0.24
C LYS A 224 22.73 13.57 1.06
N ARG A 225 22.53 13.85 2.35
CA ARG A 225 21.72 12.98 3.24
C ARG A 225 20.26 12.93 2.79
N HIS A 226 19.69 14.07 2.43
CA HIS A 226 18.30 14.13 1.92
C HIS A 226 18.14 13.36 0.61
N HIS A 227 19.07 13.50 -0.34
CA HIS A 227 19.07 12.73 -1.58
C HIS A 227 19.17 11.21 -1.31
N ALA A 228 20.09 10.80 -0.41
CA ALA A 228 20.22 9.40 -0.01
C ALA A 228 18.93 8.85 0.65
N HIS A 229 18.26 9.69 1.45
CA HIS A 229 16.97 9.34 2.06
C HIS A 229 15.88 9.13 0.99
N LEU A 230 15.68 10.07 0.05
CA LEU A 230 14.71 9.92 -1.04
C LEU A 230 15.01 8.67 -1.89
N ASN A 231 16.29 8.38 -2.14
CA ASN A 231 16.71 7.15 -2.81
C ASN A 231 16.28 5.90 -2.04
N SER A 232 16.52 5.86 -0.72
CA SER A 232 16.24 4.69 0.12
C SER A 232 14.74 4.37 0.24
N ILE A 233 13.87 5.36 0.12
CA ILE A 233 12.42 5.18 0.15
C ILE A 233 11.79 5.05 -1.24
N SER A 234 12.58 5.11 -2.33
CA SER A 234 12.10 4.97 -3.70
C SER A 234 12.09 3.52 -4.17
N PRO A 235 10.94 2.91 -4.46
CA PRO A 235 10.84 1.53 -4.93
C PRO A 235 11.75 1.19 -6.11
N ILE A 236 11.90 2.11 -7.07
CA ILE A 236 12.72 1.86 -8.27
C ILE A 236 14.20 1.54 -7.96
N HIS A 237 14.70 2.03 -6.84
CA HIS A 237 16.11 1.81 -6.42
C HIS A 237 16.29 0.54 -5.60
N GLN A 238 15.19 -0.15 -5.24
CA GLN A 238 15.20 -1.37 -4.45
C GLN A 238 15.00 -2.64 -5.30
N VAL A 239 14.81 -2.48 -6.62
CA VAL A 239 14.51 -3.62 -7.51
C VAL A 239 15.73 -4.52 -7.69
N ASP A 240 15.57 -5.78 -7.28
CA ASP A 240 16.55 -6.85 -7.42
C ASP A 240 15.94 -8.11 -8.10
N PRO A 241 16.76 -8.96 -8.74
CA PRO A 241 16.32 -10.28 -9.18
C PRO A 241 15.81 -11.12 -7.99
N GLY A 242 14.65 -11.74 -8.14
CA GLY A 242 14.03 -12.54 -7.07
C GLY A 242 13.00 -11.79 -6.24
N ASP A 243 12.74 -10.53 -6.55
CA ASP A 243 11.60 -9.79 -5.98
C ASP A 243 10.25 -10.40 -6.34
N ALA A 244 9.24 -10.04 -5.58
CA ALA A 244 7.89 -10.58 -5.76
C ALA A 244 7.26 -10.14 -7.10
N PRO A 245 6.56 -11.05 -7.80
CA PRO A 245 5.73 -10.73 -8.94
C PRO A 245 4.85 -9.50 -8.68
N THR A 246 4.88 -8.50 -9.56
CA THR A 246 4.28 -7.19 -9.34
C THR A 246 3.30 -6.80 -10.46
N LEU A 247 2.04 -6.56 -10.09
CA LEU A 247 1.00 -6.00 -10.95
C LEU A 247 0.78 -4.53 -10.58
N LEU A 248 0.92 -3.64 -11.56
CA LEU A 248 0.61 -2.21 -11.42
C LEU A 248 -0.66 -1.86 -12.19
N LEU A 249 -1.50 -1.00 -11.59
CA LEU A 249 -2.64 -0.39 -12.27
C LEU A 249 -2.51 1.14 -12.13
N HIS A 250 -2.66 1.88 -13.25
CA HIS A 250 -2.45 3.33 -13.23
C HIS A 250 -3.33 4.03 -14.27
N GLY A 251 -3.97 5.13 -13.87
CA GLY A 251 -4.74 5.98 -14.79
C GLY A 251 -3.81 6.90 -15.58
N ASP A 252 -4.08 7.09 -16.87
CA ASP A 252 -3.26 7.96 -17.73
C ASP A 252 -3.56 9.46 -17.57
N ALA A 253 -4.69 9.79 -16.92
CA ALA A 253 -5.05 11.16 -16.55
C ALA A 253 -4.71 11.51 -15.08
N ASP A 254 -3.89 10.69 -14.40
CA ASP A 254 -3.46 10.94 -13.03
C ASP A 254 -2.51 12.15 -12.95
N LYS A 255 -2.97 13.20 -12.28
CA LYS A 255 -2.21 14.46 -12.09
C LYS A 255 -1.49 14.54 -10.75
N LEU A 256 -1.79 13.62 -9.84
CA LEU A 256 -1.16 13.57 -8.52
C LEU A 256 0.08 12.68 -8.54
N VAL A 257 -0.05 11.47 -9.05
CA VAL A 257 1.06 10.55 -9.29
C VAL A 257 1.18 10.32 -10.79
N PRO A 258 2.19 10.87 -11.45
CA PRO A 258 2.33 10.73 -12.90
C PRO A 258 2.44 9.26 -13.33
N LEU A 259 1.75 8.85 -14.41
CA LEU A 259 1.83 7.50 -14.98
C LEU A 259 3.28 7.06 -15.22
N GLN A 260 4.17 8.02 -15.50
CA GLN A 260 5.61 7.80 -15.63
C GLN A 260 6.18 6.98 -14.45
N GLN A 261 5.67 7.14 -13.22
CA GLN A 261 6.13 6.42 -12.05
C GLN A 261 5.97 4.89 -12.21
N SER A 262 4.81 4.44 -12.68
CA SER A 262 4.60 3.02 -12.99
C SER A 262 5.40 2.56 -14.21
N GLN A 263 5.52 3.40 -15.24
CA GLN A 263 6.23 3.05 -16.47
C GLN A 263 7.73 2.83 -16.25
N ILE A 264 8.39 3.64 -15.40
CA ILE A 264 9.81 3.46 -15.10
C ILE A 264 10.06 2.23 -14.23
N LEU A 265 9.18 1.96 -13.25
CA LEU A 265 9.30 0.80 -12.40
C LEU A 265 9.13 -0.51 -13.20
N ILE A 266 8.13 -0.59 -14.08
CA ILE A 266 7.92 -1.77 -14.96
C ILE A 266 9.16 -2.07 -15.80
N LYS A 267 9.79 -1.06 -16.39
CA LYS A 267 11.04 -1.24 -17.14
C LYS A 267 12.15 -1.83 -16.27
N LYS A 268 12.26 -1.37 -15.04
CA LYS A 268 13.27 -1.85 -14.09
C LYS A 268 13.01 -3.29 -13.67
N LEU A 269 11.76 -3.64 -13.31
CA LEU A 269 11.34 -5.00 -12.98
C LEU A 269 11.58 -5.98 -14.13
N THR A 270 11.25 -5.56 -15.37
CA THR A 270 11.51 -6.36 -16.58
C THR A 270 13.00 -6.62 -16.78
N ALA A 271 13.83 -5.59 -16.62
CA ALA A 271 15.29 -5.72 -16.72
C ALA A 271 15.86 -6.67 -15.65
N ALA A 272 15.27 -6.67 -14.44
CA ALA A 272 15.61 -7.58 -13.35
C ALA A 272 14.98 -9.00 -13.52
N LYS A 273 14.21 -9.24 -14.58
CA LYS A 273 13.47 -10.50 -14.83
C LYS A 273 12.44 -10.85 -13.74
N VAL A 274 11.96 -9.88 -12.99
CA VAL A 274 10.85 -10.04 -12.07
C VAL A 274 9.56 -10.13 -12.87
N PRO A 275 8.68 -11.13 -12.65
CA PRO A 275 7.37 -11.19 -13.32
C PRO A 275 6.57 -9.91 -13.02
N ASN A 276 6.14 -9.23 -14.07
CA ASN A 276 5.46 -7.94 -13.90
C ASN A 276 4.42 -7.68 -14.98
N ARG A 277 3.44 -6.82 -14.66
CA ARG A 277 2.44 -6.33 -15.60
C ARG A 277 2.01 -4.92 -15.21
N LEU A 278 1.83 -4.03 -16.20
CA LEU A 278 1.20 -2.72 -16.03
C LEU A 278 -0.13 -2.71 -16.79
N ILE A 279 -1.20 -2.30 -16.11
CA ILE A 279 -2.49 -1.98 -16.71
C ILE A 279 -2.66 -0.47 -16.65
N VAL A 280 -2.83 0.16 -17.81
CA VAL A 280 -3.14 1.58 -17.92
C VAL A 280 -4.64 1.73 -18.14
N LYS A 281 -5.31 2.48 -17.26
CA LYS A 281 -6.74 2.80 -17.39
C LYS A 281 -6.90 4.13 -18.09
N GLU A 282 -7.46 4.10 -19.30
CA GLU A 282 -7.67 5.29 -20.11
C GLU A 282 -8.64 6.27 -19.44
N GLY A 283 -8.28 7.55 -19.43
CA GLY A 283 -9.07 8.64 -18.83
C GLY A 283 -9.19 8.63 -17.31
N ALA A 284 -8.63 7.63 -16.61
CA ALA A 284 -8.72 7.58 -15.17
C ALA A 284 -7.74 8.55 -14.49
N SER A 285 -8.24 9.26 -13.48
CA SER A 285 -7.47 10.13 -12.59
C SER A 285 -6.91 9.35 -11.40
N HIS A 286 -6.38 10.07 -10.39
CA HIS A 286 -5.88 9.44 -9.16
C HIS A 286 -7.02 8.84 -8.33
N GLY A 287 -7.14 7.52 -8.35
CA GLY A 287 -8.19 6.77 -7.65
C GLY A 287 -9.47 6.57 -8.47
N TRP A 288 -9.91 5.32 -8.54
CA TRP A 288 -11.19 4.91 -9.12
C TRP A 288 -11.70 3.64 -8.44
N VAL A 289 -12.98 3.35 -8.62
CA VAL A 289 -13.54 2.05 -8.19
C VAL A 289 -13.23 1.03 -9.28
N ALA A 290 -12.59 -0.07 -8.92
CA ALA A 290 -12.24 -1.13 -9.86
C ALA A 290 -13.50 -1.79 -10.45
N GLU A 291 -13.50 -1.97 -11.77
CA GLU A 291 -14.54 -2.68 -12.51
C GLU A 291 -14.35 -4.21 -12.42
N GLU A 292 -15.37 -4.98 -12.80
CA GLU A 292 -15.34 -6.44 -12.66
C GLU A 292 -14.17 -7.09 -13.41
N ASP A 293 -13.80 -6.59 -14.58
CA ASP A 293 -12.66 -7.09 -15.35
C ASP A 293 -11.32 -6.81 -14.64
N GLU A 294 -11.17 -5.64 -14.04
CA GLU A 294 -10.00 -5.29 -13.23
C GLU A 294 -9.94 -6.17 -11.97
N LEU A 295 -11.09 -6.33 -11.28
CA LEU A 295 -11.21 -7.20 -10.11
C LEU A 295 -10.85 -8.65 -10.45
N LYS A 296 -11.26 -9.13 -11.63
CA LYS A 296 -10.87 -10.44 -12.13
C LYS A 296 -9.35 -10.53 -12.34
N ILE A 297 -8.75 -9.56 -13.02
CA ILE A 297 -7.31 -9.55 -13.31
C ILE A 297 -6.49 -9.57 -12.01
N ILE A 298 -6.81 -8.70 -11.03
CA ILE A 298 -6.07 -8.66 -9.77
C ILE A 298 -6.25 -9.92 -8.93
N SER A 299 -7.46 -10.51 -8.95
CA SER A 299 -7.69 -11.75 -8.23
C SER A 299 -6.99 -12.95 -8.89
N ASP A 300 -6.97 -13.00 -10.22
CA ASP A 300 -6.26 -14.04 -10.96
C ASP A 300 -4.73 -13.90 -10.77
N TRP A 301 -4.21 -12.67 -10.66
CA TRP A 301 -2.80 -12.42 -10.32
C TRP A 301 -2.42 -13.07 -8.98
N PHE A 302 -3.19 -12.82 -7.93
CA PHE A 302 -2.94 -13.44 -6.64
C PHE A 302 -3.16 -14.95 -6.65
N MET A 303 -4.21 -15.45 -7.35
CA MET A 303 -4.41 -16.89 -7.50
C MET A 303 -3.23 -17.58 -8.18
N LEU A 304 -2.64 -16.95 -9.20
CA LEU A 304 -1.48 -17.48 -9.92
C LEU A 304 -0.23 -17.54 -9.03
N HIS A 305 0.08 -16.46 -8.35
CA HIS A 305 1.34 -16.30 -7.64
C HIS A 305 1.30 -16.75 -6.17
N LEU A 306 0.09 -16.94 -5.62
CA LEU A 306 -0.13 -17.51 -4.29
C LEU A 306 -0.72 -18.93 -4.35
N SER A 307 -0.65 -19.62 -5.50
CA SER A 307 -1.01 -21.03 -5.61
C SER A 307 -0.06 -21.90 -4.79
N GLU A 308 -0.52 -23.05 -4.34
CA GLU A 308 0.36 -24.06 -3.78
C GLU A 308 1.43 -24.42 -4.82
N LYS A 309 2.70 -24.27 -4.45
CA LYS A 309 3.77 -24.83 -5.27
C LYS A 309 3.55 -26.35 -5.26
N ALA A 310 3.40 -26.95 -6.44
CA ALA A 310 3.41 -28.40 -6.53
C ALA A 310 4.64 -28.90 -5.77
N ALA A 311 4.43 -29.82 -4.81
CA ALA A 311 5.55 -30.44 -4.10
C ALA A 311 6.51 -31.00 -5.15
N GLU A 312 7.76 -30.57 -5.16
CA GLU A 312 8.77 -31.22 -6.00
C GLU A 312 8.74 -32.72 -5.65
N PRO A 313 8.64 -33.62 -6.65
CA PRO A 313 8.73 -35.02 -6.35
C PRO A 313 10.06 -35.28 -5.62
N PRO A 314 10.09 -36.14 -4.59
CA PRO A 314 11.30 -36.43 -3.85
C PRO A 314 12.39 -36.81 -4.85
N SER A 315 13.51 -36.11 -4.80
CA SER A 315 14.71 -36.43 -5.59
C SER A 315 15.08 -37.90 -5.32
N GLN A 316 15.01 -38.71 -6.38
CA GLN A 316 15.40 -40.14 -6.34
C GLN A 316 16.90 -40.27 -6.13
#